data_24954cfbc95db276ea8cb3ff690b7be5
#
_entry.id   24954cfbc95db276ea8cb3ff690b7be5
#
_cell.length_a   1.000
_cell.length_b   1.000
_cell.length_c   1.000
_cell.angle_alpha   90.00
_cell.angle_beta   90.00
_cell.angle_gamma   90.00
#
_symmetry.space_group_name_H-M   'P 1'
#
loop_
_entity.id
_entity.type
_entity.pdbx_description
1 polymer ?
#
loop_
_entity_poly.entity_id
_entity_poly.type
_entity_poly.pdbx_seq_one_letter_code
_entity_poly.pdbx_strand_id
1 'polypeptide(L)'
;MKRFAIAALFLAACSQQTPSDEVANAPDANLPAPSVPAPEAPLNPPAPGEPGGLPDDRTPVSEVPIDPKSAQGAGQVLQTYFALAEQGKVAEANKLWTDGAEKLDLGKYKEIHANIGGPGGMEGAAGSSYVDYPVQLYGRTKDGKEFNSRGTMTLRRVNDVPGSTEEQRKWHIYRSDFP
;
A
#
# COMPACT_ATOMS: atom_id res chain seq x y z
N MET A 1 -5.75 60.18 -4.03
CA MET A 1 -5.88 61.36 -3.13
C MET A 1 -5.53 60.93 -1.72
N LYS A 2 -4.51 61.64 -1.17
CA LYS A 2 -4.21 61.87 0.26
C LYS A 2 -4.01 60.64 1.16
N ARG A 3 -2.76 60.28 1.55
CA ARG A 3 -1.96 60.85 2.66
C ARG A 3 -2.59 60.56 4.02
N PHE A 4 -1.98 59.94 5.05
CA PHE A 4 -0.74 60.31 5.78
C PHE A 4 -0.22 59.14 6.62
N ALA A 5 1.09 59.09 6.78
CA ALA A 5 1.88 58.44 7.77
C ALA A 5 1.71 59.04 9.16
N ILE A 6 2.05 58.31 10.24
CA ILE A 6 2.82 58.80 11.38
C ILE A 6 3.43 57.60 12.12
N ALA A 7 4.75 57.69 12.28
CA ALA A 7 5.60 56.88 13.15
C ALA A 7 5.55 57.38 14.57
N ALA A 8 5.73 56.52 15.56
CA ALA A 8 6.20 56.90 16.87
C ALA A 8 7.02 55.76 17.49
N LEU A 9 8.32 56.03 17.59
CA LEU A 9 9.32 55.32 18.42
C LEU A 9 9.05 55.73 19.89
N PHE A 10 9.13 54.76 20.81
CA PHE A 10 9.56 55.02 22.20
C PHE A 10 10.50 53.92 22.69
N LEU A 11 11.72 54.36 22.99
CA LEU A 11 12.77 53.68 23.78
C LEU A 11 12.58 53.99 25.27
N ALA A 12 13.19 53.15 26.08
CA ALA A 12 13.62 53.27 27.47
C ALA A 12 12.74 52.46 28.47
N ALA A 13 13.25 51.81 29.49
CA ALA A 13 14.56 51.70 30.10
C ALA A 13 14.54 50.48 31.05
N CYS A 14 15.73 49.98 31.36
CA CYS A 14 16.03 49.00 32.40
C CYS A 14 15.51 49.38 33.79
N SER A 15 15.04 48.41 34.56
CA SER A 15 15.24 48.38 36.00
C SER A 15 15.32 46.93 36.51
N GLN A 16 16.49 46.58 37.03
CA GLN A 16 16.72 45.38 37.85
C GLN A 16 16.10 45.62 39.23
N GLN A 17 15.39 44.62 39.73
CA GLN A 17 15.17 44.40 41.15
C GLN A 17 14.98 42.91 41.43
N THR A 18 15.90 42.29 42.11
CA THR A 18 15.77 41.11 42.95
C THR A 18 15.87 41.60 44.41
N PRO A 19 15.55 40.82 45.47
CA PRO A 19 14.79 39.61 45.60
C PRO A 19 13.67 39.70 46.66
N SER A 20 12.77 38.77 46.71
CA SER A 20 12.13 38.35 47.95
C SER A 20 11.52 36.96 47.78
N ASP A 21 11.94 36.07 48.64
CA ASP A 21 11.38 34.77 48.89
C ASP A 21 9.85 34.87 49.17
N GLU A 22 9.07 34.22 48.37
CA GLU A 22 7.74 33.79 48.76
C GLU A 22 7.48 32.39 48.20
N VAL A 23 7.50 31.42 49.13
CA VAL A 23 7.07 30.05 48.90
C VAL A 23 5.60 30.06 48.63
N ALA A 24 5.17 30.09 47.38
CA ALA A 24 3.81 29.87 46.96
C ALA A 24 3.74 28.50 46.25
N ASN A 25 3.19 27.59 47.01
CA ASN A 25 2.50 26.35 46.64
C ASN A 25 2.35 26.19 45.13
N ALA A 26 3.21 25.38 44.50
CA ALA A 26 3.01 24.90 43.17
C ALA A 26 1.87 23.86 43.20
N PRO A 27 0.79 24.00 42.40
CA PRO A 27 -0.15 22.94 42.25
C PRO A 27 0.52 21.75 41.56
N ASP A 28 0.27 20.58 42.09
CA ASP A 28 0.70 19.27 41.58
C ASP A 28 0.61 19.21 40.06
N ALA A 29 1.72 19.33 39.37
CA ALA A 29 1.86 19.03 37.96
C ALA A 29 2.06 17.52 37.77
N ASN A 30 1.16 16.73 38.31
CA ASN A 30 1.09 15.29 38.04
C ASN A 30 0.00 15.01 36.98
N LEU A 31 0.03 15.79 35.90
CA LEU A 31 -0.70 15.40 34.69
C LEU A 31 0.16 14.33 34.01
N PRO A 32 -0.38 13.11 33.82
CA PRO A 32 0.33 12.12 33.02
C PRO A 32 0.60 12.73 31.64
N ALA A 33 1.86 12.75 31.22
CA ALA A 33 2.24 13.16 29.88
C ALA A 33 1.41 12.34 28.90
N PRO A 34 0.90 12.95 27.78
CA PRO A 34 0.20 12.19 26.77
C PRO A 34 1.13 11.07 26.31
N SER A 35 0.71 9.82 26.56
CA SER A 35 1.44 8.65 26.09
C SER A 35 1.36 8.64 24.58
N VAL A 36 2.44 9.01 23.93
CA VAL A 36 2.60 8.79 22.48
C VAL A 36 2.56 7.27 22.29
N PRO A 37 1.64 6.72 21.49
CA PRO A 37 1.62 5.30 21.22
C PRO A 37 3.01 4.85 20.74
N ALA A 38 3.53 3.77 21.31
CA ALA A 38 4.78 3.19 20.82
C ALA A 38 4.65 2.89 19.33
N PRO A 39 5.73 3.09 18.54
CA PRO A 39 5.73 2.69 17.13
C PRO A 39 5.31 1.23 17.01
N GLU A 40 4.38 0.93 16.11
CA GLU A 40 3.96 -0.44 15.83
C GLU A 40 5.18 -1.23 15.34
N ALA A 41 5.36 -2.47 15.83
CA ALA A 41 6.45 -3.33 15.40
C ALA A 41 6.37 -3.59 13.88
N PRO A 42 7.51 -3.71 13.19
CA PRO A 42 7.52 -4.08 11.78
C PRO A 42 6.80 -5.41 11.55
N LEU A 43 6.01 -5.49 10.48
CA LEU A 43 5.39 -6.74 10.05
C LEU A 43 6.48 -7.65 9.46
N ASN A 44 6.51 -8.87 9.93
CA ASN A 44 7.46 -9.87 9.46
C ASN A 44 6.71 -11.10 8.94
N PRO A 45 6.39 -11.17 7.63
CA PRO A 45 5.72 -12.33 7.06
C PRO A 45 6.63 -13.56 7.10
N PRO A 46 6.08 -14.77 7.13
CA PRO A 46 6.87 -15.99 7.02
C PRO A 46 7.74 -15.96 5.76
N ALA A 47 8.97 -16.45 5.90
CA ALA A 47 9.87 -16.56 4.75
C ALA A 47 9.34 -17.57 3.71
N PRO A 48 9.76 -17.46 2.44
CA PRO A 48 9.44 -18.47 1.44
C PRO A 48 9.91 -19.86 1.89
N GLY A 49 9.08 -20.88 1.69
CA GLY A 49 9.31 -22.25 2.15
C GLY A 49 8.87 -22.52 3.60
N GLU A 50 8.64 -21.50 4.42
CA GLU A 50 8.15 -21.66 5.79
C GLU A 50 6.63 -21.85 5.85
N PRO A 51 6.09 -22.47 6.92
CA PRO A 51 4.65 -22.61 7.11
C PRO A 51 3.93 -21.25 7.03
N GLY A 52 2.96 -21.12 6.13
CA GLY A 52 2.25 -19.85 5.89
C GLY A 52 2.94 -18.90 4.92
N GLY A 53 4.19 -19.15 4.53
CA GLY A 53 4.90 -18.43 3.48
C GLY A 53 4.56 -18.93 2.08
N LEU A 54 5.09 -18.27 1.06
CA LEU A 54 4.98 -18.71 -0.33
C LEU A 54 5.90 -19.93 -0.58
N PRO A 55 5.65 -20.73 -1.63
CA PRO A 55 6.62 -21.71 -2.10
C PRO A 55 7.98 -21.07 -2.38
N ASP A 56 9.08 -21.80 -2.11
CA ASP A 56 10.44 -21.35 -2.41
C ASP A 56 10.85 -21.75 -3.85
N ASP A 57 10.04 -21.32 -4.80
CA ASP A 57 10.17 -21.59 -6.24
C ASP A 57 10.47 -20.32 -7.04
N ARG A 58 11.26 -19.42 -6.46
CA ARG A 58 11.54 -18.10 -7.04
C ARG A 58 12.18 -18.21 -8.42
N THR A 59 11.54 -17.62 -9.40
CA THR A 59 12.14 -17.42 -10.72
C THR A 59 13.30 -16.42 -10.61
N PRO A 60 14.49 -16.74 -11.14
CA PRO A 60 15.59 -15.79 -11.19
C PRO A 60 15.19 -14.49 -11.90
N VAL A 61 15.71 -13.36 -11.43
CA VAL A 61 15.50 -12.06 -12.08
C VAL A 61 16.14 -12.12 -13.47
N SER A 62 15.34 -11.89 -14.52
CA SER A 62 15.83 -11.81 -15.90
C SER A 62 16.20 -10.36 -16.21
N GLU A 63 17.40 -10.14 -16.76
CA GLU A 63 17.84 -8.85 -17.29
C GLU A 63 17.26 -8.56 -18.69
N VAL A 64 16.59 -9.53 -19.29
CA VAL A 64 15.94 -9.37 -20.60
C VAL A 64 14.65 -8.58 -20.42
N PRO A 65 14.32 -7.65 -21.34
CA PRO A 65 13.02 -6.96 -21.31
C PRO A 65 11.86 -7.95 -21.25
N ILE A 66 10.97 -7.73 -20.31
CA ILE A 66 9.82 -8.63 -20.10
C ILE A 66 8.83 -8.42 -21.24
N ASP A 67 8.47 -9.51 -21.93
CA ASP A 67 7.38 -9.48 -22.90
C ASP A 67 6.06 -9.18 -22.17
N PRO A 68 5.38 -8.07 -22.52
CA PRO A 68 4.13 -7.69 -21.86
C PRO A 68 2.99 -8.71 -22.05
N LYS A 69 3.11 -9.65 -22.99
CA LYS A 69 2.11 -10.72 -23.22
C LYS A 69 2.45 -12.00 -22.45
N SER A 70 3.64 -12.09 -21.88
CA SER A 70 4.08 -13.25 -21.12
C SER A 70 3.42 -13.34 -19.73
N ALA A 71 3.60 -14.48 -19.08
CA ALA A 71 3.22 -14.63 -17.68
C ALA A 71 3.94 -13.60 -16.79
N GLN A 72 5.22 -13.34 -17.01
CA GLN A 72 5.98 -12.32 -16.27
C GLN A 72 5.39 -10.91 -16.47
N GLY A 73 4.91 -10.60 -17.68
CA GLY A 73 4.18 -9.35 -17.96
C GLY A 73 2.91 -9.22 -17.14
N ALA A 74 2.18 -10.31 -16.93
CA ALA A 74 1.04 -10.32 -16.01
C ALA A 74 1.47 -10.04 -14.56
N GLY A 75 2.60 -10.61 -14.11
CA GLY A 75 3.15 -10.35 -12.78
C GLY A 75 3.47 -8.88 -12.53
N GLN A 76 3.91 -8.13 -13.54
CA GLN A 76 4.12 -6.68 -13.42
C GLN A 76 2.81 -5.91 -13.13
N VAL A 77 1.67 -6.40 -13.64
CA VAL A 77 0.36 -5.81 -13.32
C VAL A 77 0.02 -6.02 -11.85
N LEU A 78 0.28 -7.20 -11.30
CA LEU A 78 0.09 -7.45 -9.86
C LEU A 78 1.04 -6.61 -8.99
N GLN A 79 2.30 -6.49 -9.37
CA GLN A 79 3.25 -5.62 -8.66
C GLN A 79 2.76 -4.17 -8.64
N THR A 80 2.28 -3.67 -9.79
CA THR A 80 1.71 -2.32 -9.89
C THR A 80 0.45 -2.19 -9.03
N TYR A 81 -0.43 -3.19 -9.04
CA TYR A 81 -1.64 -3.21 -8.25
C TYR A 81 -1.36 -3.06 -6.75
N PHE A 82 -0.46 -3.89 -6.22
CA PHE A 82 -0.14 -3.83 -4.80
C PHE A 82 0.68 -2.60 -4.42
N ALA A 83 1.57 -2.13 -5.29
CA ALA A 83 2.26 -0.85 -5.06
C ALA A 83 1.29 0.35 -4.97
N LEU A 84 0.21 0.35 -5.76
CA LEU A 84 -0.85 1.35 -5.68
C LEU A 84 -1.70 1.18 -4.41
N ALA A 85 -1.99 -0.07 -4.02
CA ALA A 85 -2.73 -0.39 -2.80
C ALA A 85 -1.97 0.07 -1.55
N GLU A 86 -0.67 -0.19 -1.46
CA GLU A 86 0.21 0.25 -0.37
C GLU A 86 0.29 1.78 -0.27
N GLN A 87 0.21 2.48 -1.40
CA GLN A 87 0.15 3.94 -1.46
C GLN A 87 -1.25 4.51 -1.14
N GLY A 88 -2.25 3.67 -0.88
CA GLY A 88 -3.63 4.09 -0.68
C GLY A 88 -4.35 4.58 -1.94
N LYS A 89 -3.77 4.37 -3.14
CA LYS A 89 -4.33 4.76 -4.44
C LYS A 89 -5.35 3.74 -4.95
N VAL A 90 -6.36 3.47 -4.12
CA VAL A 90 -7.36 2.41 -4.36
C VAL A 90 -8.08 2.58 -5.70
N ALA A 91 -8.43 3.81 -6.08
CA ALA A 91 -9.14 4.07 -7.34
C ALA A 91 -8.26 3.73 -8.57
N GLU A 92 -6.95 3.96 -8.49
CA GLU A 92 -6.01 3.62 -9.56
C GLU A 92 -5.76 2.12 -9.59
N ALA A 93 -5.54 1.50 -8.45
CA ALA A 93 -5.41 0.04 -8.33
C ALA A 93 -6.62 -0.68 -8.94
N ASN A 94 -7.82 -0.21 -8.65
CA ASN A 94 -9.06 -0.80 -9.15
C ASN A 94 -9.24 -0.72 -10.67
N LYS A 95 -8.49 0.13 -11.39
CA LYS A 95 -8.50 0.16 -12.86
C LYS A 95 -7.75 -1.02 -13.48
N LEU A 96 -6.92 -1.71 -12.72
CA LEU A 96 -6.20 -2.89 -13.19
C LEU A 96 -7.04 -4.18 -13.18
N TRP A 97 -8.28 -4.09 -12.71
CA TRP A 97 -9.22 -5.19 -12.75
C TRP A 97 -10.02 -5.21 -14.05
N THR A 98 -10.40 -6.41 -14.47
CA THR A 98 -11.39 -6.58 -15.53
C THR A 98 -12.72 -5.94 -15.13
N ASP A 99 -13.39 -5.31 -16.06
CA ASP A 99 -14.72 -4.74 -15.83
C ASP A 99 -15.70 -5.80 -15.33
N GLY A 100 -16.45 -5.44 -14.28
CA GLY A 100 -17.42 -6.33 -13.65
C GLY A 100 -16.84 -7.42 -12.75
N ALA A 101 -15.51 -7.50 -12.59
CA ALA A 101 -14.91 -8.44 -11.66
C ALA A 101 -15.16 -8.05 -10.20
N GLU A 102 -15.28 -9.06 -9.33
CA GLU A 102 -15.30 -8.86 -7.88
C GLU A 102 -13.90 -8.51 -7.39
N LYS A 103 -13.73 -7.25 -6.98
CA LYS A 103 -12.44 -6.70 -6.59
C LYS A 103 -12.13 -7.00 -5.13
N LEU A 104 -10.85 -7.16 -4.83
CA LEU A 104 -10.39 -7.23 -3.44
C LEU A 104 -10.77 -5.94 -2.70
N ASP A 105 -11.47 -6.08 -1.57
CA ASP A 105 -11.83 -4.93 -0.72
C ASP A 105 -10.60 -4.40 0.03
N LEU A 106 -9.90 -3.47 -0.61
CA LEU A 106 -8.77 -2.77 -0.01
C LEU A 106 -9.20 -1.84 1.14
N GLY A 107 -10.48 -1.50 1.21
CA GLY A 107 -11.02 -0.56 2.20
C GLY A 107 -10.99 -1.10 3.63
N LYS A 108 -10.86 -2.41 3.85
CA LYS A 108 -10.80 -3.02 5.18
C LYS A 108 -9.42 -2.94 5.85
N TYR A 109 -8.37 -2.62 5.07
CA TYR A 109 -7.01 -2.59 5.57
C TYR A 109 -6.56 -1.18 5.96
N LYS A 110 -5.81 -1.08 7.05
CA LYS A 110 -5.03 0.10 7.44
C LYS A 110 -3.68 0.07 6.73
N GLU A 111 -3.11 -1.11 6.64
CA GLU A 111 -1.82 -1.39 6.03
C GLU A 111 -1.93 -2.75 5.32
N ILE A 112 -1.49 -2.81 4.07
CA ILE A 112 -1.50 -4.03 3.26
C ILE A 112 -0.20 -4.14 2.49
N HIS A 113 0.38 -5.33 2.52
CA HIS A 113 1.55 -5.73 1.75
C HIS A 113 1.27 -7.05 1.05
N ALA A 114 1.99 -7.30 -0.03
CA ALA A 114 1.86 -8.53 -0.78
C ALA A 114 3.22 -9.12 -1.15
N ASN A 115 3.40 -10.41 -0.87
CA ASN A 115 4.41 -11.23 -1.51
C ASN A 115 3.75 -11.95 -2.70
N ILE A 116 4.31 -11.77 -3.88
CA ILE A 116 3.83 -12.39 -5.12
C ILE A 116 4.80 -13.52 -5.47
N GLY A 117 4.29 -14.73 -5.58
CA GLY A 117 5.08 -15.90 -5.98
C GLY A 117 5.32 -15.94 -7.49
N GLY A 118 5.95 -17.03 -7.95
CA GLY A 118 6.14 -17.27 -9.38
C GLY A 118 4.81 -17.54 -10.10
N PRO A 119 4.73 -17.23 -11.40
CA PRO A 119 3.54 -17.53 -12.19
C PRO A 119 3.30 -19.04 -12.30
N GLY A 120 2.04 -19.43 -12.24
CA GLY A 120 1.59 -20.75 -12.72
C GLY A 120 1.72 -20.91 -14.23
N GLY A 121 1.32 -22.05 -14.73
CA GLY A 121 1.23 -22.27 -16.18
C GLY A 121 0.26 -21.29 -16.83
N MET A 122 0.63 -20.79 -18.01
CA MET A 122 -0.28 -19.97 -18.79
C MET A 122 -1.29 -20.87 -19.53
N GLU A 123 -2.56 -20.62 -19.31
CA GLU A 123 -3.66 -21.37 -19.91
C GLU A 123 -4.39 -20.54 -20.96
N GLY A 124 -4.87 -21.18 -22.01
CA GLY A 124 -5.68 -20.55 -23.05
C GLY A 124 -7.11 -21.08 -23.04
N ALA A 125 -8.10 -20.19 -23.05
CA ALA A 125 -9.50 -20.56 -23.18
C ALA A 125 -10.29 -19.47 -23.91
N ALA A 126 -11.11 -19.89 -24.89
CA ALA A 126 -12.08 -19.04 -25.61
C ALA A 126 -11.48 -17.69 -26.10
N GLY A 127 -10.29 -17.72 -26.71
CA GLY A 127 -9.64 -16.52 -27.25
C GLY A 127 -9.00 -15.61 -26.19
N SER A 128 -8.83 -16.09 -24.98
CA SER A 128 -8.14 -15.41 -23.89
C SER A 128 -7.01 -16.26 -23.33
N SER A 129 -6.04 -15.63 -22.71
CA SER A 129 -5.00 -16.26 -21.92
C SER A 129 -5.20 -15.93 -20.45
N TYR A 130 -4.88 -16.88 -19.60
CA TYR A 130 -5.00 -16.81 -18.15
C TYR A 130 -3.70 -17.22 -17.51
N VAL A 131 -3.39 -16.64 -16.37
CA VAL A 131 -2.27 -17.05 -15.52
C VAL A 131 -2.62 -16.83 -14.06
N ASP A 132 -2.30 -17.80 -13.24
CA ASP A 132 -2.49 -17.75 -11.79
C ASP A 132 -1.20 -17.38 -11.09
N TYR A 133 -1.32 -16.55 -10.05
CA TYR A 133 -0.24 -16.19 -9.15
C TYR A 133 -0.61 -16.51 -7.71
N PRO A 134 0.20 -17.30 -7.00
CA PRO A 134 0.08 -17.41 -5.56
C PRO A 134 0.48 -16.09 -4.92
N VAL A 135 -0.35 -15.58 -4.03
CA VAL A 135 -0.13 -14.30 -3.35
C VAL A 135 -0.33 -14.49 -1.86
N GLN A 136 0.60 -13.94 -1.08
CA GLN A 136 0.48 -13.82 0.36
C GLN A 136 0.23 -12.35 0.71
N LEU A 137 -0.93 -12.07 1.30
CA LEU A 137 -1.28 -10.76 1.81
C LEU A 137 -1.02 -10.72 3.32
N TYR A 138 -0.41 -9.65 3.79
CA TYR A 138 -0.17 -9.43 5.22
C TYR A 138 -0.24 -7.93 5.54
N GLY A 139 -0.46 -7.61 6.79
CA GLY A 139 -0.62 -6.22 7.19
C GLY A 139 -1.47 -6.06 8.43
N ARG A 140 -2.16 -4.93 8.50
CA ARG A 140 -3.09 -4.59 9.58
C ARG A 140 -4.43 -4.16 9.04
N THR A 141 -5.48 -4.67 9.64
CA THR A 141 -6.85 -4.22 9.39
C THR A 141 -7.10 -2.87 10.09
N LYS A 142 -8.20 -2.19 9.75
CA LYS A 142 -8.55 -0.88 10.35
C LYS A 142 -8.79 -0.94 11.87
N ASP A 143 -9.15 -2.11 12.40
CA ASP A 143 -9.27 -2.35 13.84
C ASP A 143 -7.93 -2.69 14.52
N GLY A 144 -6.82 -2.59 13.78
CA GLY A 144 -5.46 -2.75 14.30
C GLY A 144 -4.95 -4.19 14.40
N LYS A 145 -5.76 -5.18 14.00
CA LYS A 145 -5.34 -6.59 14.02
C LYS A 145 -4.40 -6.92 12.88
N GLU A 146 -3.36 -7.66 13.18
CA GLU A 146 -2.48 -8.24 12.15
C GLU A 146 -3.22 -9.36 11.42
N PHE A 147 -2.93 -9.47 10.13
CA PHE A 147 -3.43 -10.56 9.30
C PHE A 147 -2.33 -11.10 8.39
N ASN A 148 -2.46 -12.36 8.03
CA ASN A 148 -1.67 -13.05 7.03
C ASN A 148 -2.60 -14.02 6.32
N SER A 149 -2.79 -13.85 5.02
CA SER A 149 -3.69 -14.67 4.20
C SER A 149 -2.98 -15.08 2.92
N ARG A 150 -3.14 -16.33 2.54
CA ARG A 150 -2.63 -16.85 1.27
C ARG A 150 -3.79 -17.14 0.34
N GLY A 151 -3.61 -16.78 -0.92
CA GLY A 151 -4.61 -17.00 -1.94
C GLY A 151 -4.00 -17.01 -3.32
N THR A 152 -4.86 -16.99 -4.32
CA THR A 152 -4.48 -16.96 -5.72
C THR A 152 -5.12 -15.77 -6.40
N MET A 153 -4.36 -15.08 -7.25
CA MET A 153 -4.90 -14.07 -8.15
C MET A 153 -4.74 -14.54 -9.59
N THR A 154 -5.86 -14.60 -10.31
CA THR A 154 -5.90 -14.94 -11.72
C THR A 154 -5.90 -13.67 -12.55
N LEU A 155 -4.99 -13.58 -13.51
CA LEU A 155 -4.99 -12.53 -14.52
C LEU A 155 -5.49 -13.09 -15.86
N ARG A 156 -6.11 -12.21 -16.64
CA ARG A 156 -6.63 -12.50 -17.97
C ARG A 156 -6.23 -11.43 -18.96
N ARG A 157 -5.95 -11.85 -20.18
CA ARG A 157 -5.91 -10.97 -21.36
C ARG A 157 -6.67 -11.61 -22.51
N VAL A 158 -7.23 -10.80 -23.39
CA VAL A 158 -7.75 -11.30 -24.67
C VAL A 158 -6.57 -11.48 -25.63
N ASN A 159 -6.58 -12.56 -26.40
CA ASN A 159 -5.56 -12.80 -27.41
C ASN A 159 -5.72 -11.85 -28.61
N ASP A 160 -4.69 -11.81 -29.46
CA ASP A 160 -4.68 -10.97 -30.65
C ASP A 160 -5.60 -11.59 -31.74
N VAL A 161 -6.90 -11.54 -31.48
CA VAL A 161 -7.92 -12.07 -32.41
C VAL A 161 -8.67 -10.91 -33.06
N PRO A 162 -9.25 -11.11 -34.26
CA PRO A 162 -10.06 -10.08 -34.92
C PRO A 162 -11.15 -9.55 -33.99
N GLY A 163 -11.29 -8.23 -33.92
CA GLY A 163 -12.29 -7.56 -33.07
C GLY A 163 -11.86 -7.28 -31.63
N SER A 164 -10.71 -7.81 -31.15
CA SER A 164 -10.18 -7.42 -29.85
C SER A 164 -9.55 -6.03 -29.88
N THR A 165 -9.79 -5.25 -28.83
CA THR A 165 -9.18 -3.92 -28.65
C THR A 165 -7.79 -4.02 -28.00
N GLU A 166 -6.97 -2.97 -28.15
CA GLU A 166 -5.66 -2.91 -27.50
C GLU A 166 -5.77 -3.04 -25.96
N GLU A 167 -6.80 -2.43 -25.36
CA GLU A 167 -7.01 -2.51 -23.92
C GLU A 167 -7.34 -3.94 -23.47
N GLN A 168 -8.22 -4.63 -24.20
CA GLN A 168 -8.54 -6.03 -23.90
C GLN A 168 -7.33 -6.97 -24.03
N ARG A 169 -6.32 -6.61 -24.83
CA ARG A 169 -5.09 -7.39 -25.02
C ARG A 169 -4.08 -7.20 -23.92
N LYS A 170 -4.26 -6.22 -23.02
CA LYS A 170 -3.47 -6.06 -21.82
C LYS A 170 -3.91 -7.06 -20.75
N TRP A 171 -2.99 -7.37 -19.84
CA TRP A 171 -3.34 -8.15 -18.68
C TRP A 171 -4.17 -7.32 -17.69
N HIS A 172 -5.24 -7.92 -17.17
CA HIS A 172 -6.08 -7.38 -16.12
C HIS A 172 -6.28 -8.44 -15.05
N ILE A 173 -6.45 -8.03 -13.81
CA ILE A 173 -6.82 -8.92 -12.73
C ILE A 173 -8.27 -9.37 -12.97
N TYR A 174 -8.46 -10.67 -13.04
CA TYR A 174 -9.75 -11.27 -13.37
C TYR A 174 -10.47 -11.79 -12.14
N ARG A 175 -9.74 -12.39 -11.22
CA ARG A 175 -10.29 -13.00 -10.01
C ARG A 175 -9.25 -13.01 -8.90
N SER A 176 -9.70 -12.90 -7.65
CA SER A 176 -8.91 -13.20 -6.45
C SER A 176 -9.64 -14.26 -5.63
N ASP A 177 -8.89 -15.20 -5.09
CA ASP A 177 -9.38 -16.29 -4.24
C ASP A 177 -8.55 -16.28 -2.96
N PHE A 178 -9.08 -15.60 -1.94
CA PHE A 178 -8.53 -15.54 -0.59
C PHE A 178 -9.58 -16.03 0.39
N PRO A 179 -9.18 -16.80 1.43
CA PRO A 179 -10.09 -17.28 2.47
C PRO A 179 -10.69 -16.16 3.31
#